data_eb772d6d4abd5f2a992846695e4ddffd
#
_entry.id   eb772d6d4abd5f2a992846695e4ddffd
#
_cell.length_a   1.000
_cell.length_b   1.000
_cell.length_c   1.000
_cell.angle_alpha   90.00
_cell.angle_beta   90.00
_cell.angle_gamma   90.00
#
_symmetry.space_group_name_H-M   'P 1'
#
loop_
_entity.id
_entity.type
_entity.pdbx_description
1 polymer ?
#
loop_
_entity_poly.entity_id
_entity_poly.type
_entity_poly.pdbx_seq_one_letter_code
_entity_poly.pdbx_strand_id
1 'polypeptide(L)'
;MTDGESREQILALLDSGDVDALRAEAAAVWNANYCDDGAVTSILANSLWLSDKISFKQEAMDALARYYYASSFRGEMGSAAFDKALQDWIDQQTGGLLKEQASGLTMDKETILALASTIYFRAKWNGEFSEANTAPDTFHADSGDVTCDFMRQRGTNTYYWSDRFSAVSKRLEGSGAMWLLLPDEGVAPEELLADKPTMDFLLSGGESAESKYLIVNLALPKFDIASDLDLADSLKSLGITDVFDPAVSDFSPMTDDTAAYLSQAKHAARVAVDEEGVTAAAYTVMMMCGTAAPPEEEVDFVLNRPFVFAITGTDGLPLFVGIVHQPQP
;
A
#
# COMPACT_ATOMS: atom_id res chain seq x y z
N MET A 1 3.90 22.29 -4.84
CA MET A 1 3.98 22.10 -6.32
C MET A 1 2.96 22.96 -7.03
N THR A 2 1.76 23.08 -6.54
CA THR A 2 0.62 23.81 -7.14
C THR A 2 0.25 25.05 -6.35
N ASP A 3 -0.53 25.96 -6.95
CA ASP A 3 -1.13 27.14 -6.32
C ASP A 3 -2.60 27.27 -6.72
N GLY A 4 -3.29 28.31 -6.20
CA GLY A 4 -4.67 28.59 -6.51
C GLY A 4 -5.61 27.40 -6.27
N GLU A 5 -6.65 27.26 -7.13
CA GLU A 5 -7.65 26.20 -7.05
C GLU A 5 -7.04 24.78 -7.12
N SER A 6 -5.99 24.59 -7.93
CA SER A 6 -5.25 23.32 -8.00
C SER A 6 -4.69 22.86 -6.65
N ARG A 7 -4.26 23.80 -5.80
CA ARG A 7 -3.80 23.52 -4.44
C ARG A 7 -4.98 23.25 -3.51
N GLU A 8 -6.01 24.05 -3.57
CA GLU A 8 -7.19 23.96 -2.69
C GLU A 8 -7.88 22.60 -2.85
N GLN A 9 -8.02 22.09 -4.06
CA GLN A 9 -8.58 20.76 -4.32
C GLN A 9 -7.77 19.65 -3.64
N ILE A 10 -6.43 19.74 -3.67
CA ILE A 10 -5.56 18.77 -3.02
C ILE A 10 -5.67 18.84 -1.50
N LEU A 11 -5.63 20.06 -0.93
CA LEU A 11 -5.75 20.25 0.52
C LEU A 11 -7.12 19.79 1.03
N ALA A 12 -8.18 20.05 0.27
CA ALA A 12 -9.53 19.61 0.62
C ALA A 12 -9.66 18.08 0.63
N LEU A 13 -9.09 17.39 -0.37
CA LEU A 13 -9.10 15.91 -0.38
C LEU A 13 -8.35 15.32 0.79
N LEU A 14 -7.22 15.92 1.17
CA LEU A 14 -6.35 15.44 2.26
C LEU A 14 -6.82 15.94 3.64
N ASP A 15 -7.93 16.68 3.71
CA ASP A 15 -8.44 17.33 4.94
C ASP A 15 -7.33 18.10 5.69
N SER A 16 -6.42 18.73 4.95
CA SER A 16 -5.29 19.47 5.51
C SER A 16 -5.58 20.98 5.50
N GLY A 17 -5.30 21.63 6.62
CA GLY A 17 -5.59 23.05 6.80
C GLY A 17 -4.75 23.99 5.93
N ASP A 18 -3.50 23.60 5.66
CA ASP A 18 -2.57 24.35 4.81
C ASP A 18 -1.37 23.50 4.39
N VAL A 19 -0.50 24.08 3.55
CA VAL A 19 0.69 23.40 3.03
C VAL A 19 1.71 23.04 4.12
N ASP A 20 1.82 23.83 5.18
CA ASP A 20 2.80 23.55 6.25
C ASP A 20 2.30 22.42 7.16
N ALA A 21 0.99 22.34 7.42
CA ALA A 21 0.37 21.19 8.07
C ALA A 21 0.59 19.91 7.24
N LEU A 22 0.29 19.94 5.94
CA LEU A 22 0.52 18.82 5.04
C LEU A 22 1.98 18.35 5.00
N ARG A 23 2.94 19.29 5.01
CA ARG A 23 4.38 18.97 5.07
C ARG A 23 4.75 18.27 6.37
N ALA A 24 4.19 18.73 7.49
CA ALA A 24 4.44 18.13 8.80
C ALA A 24 3.86 16.71 8.87
N GLU A 25 2.65 16.52 8.37
CA GLU A 25 2.00 15.20 8.29
C GLU A 25 2.76 14.23 7.38
N ALA A 26 3.15 14.66 6.18
CA ALA A 26 3.93 13.84 5.25
C ALA A 26 5.28 13.41 5.86
N ALA A 27 5.96 14.33 6.53
CA ALA A 27 7.22 14.03 7.22
C ALA A 27 7.01 13.07 8.42
N ALA A 28 5.90 13.21 9.16
CA ALA A 28 5.57 12.32 10.28
C ALA A 28 5.29 10.89 9.78
N VAL A 29 4.47 10.75 8.74
CA VAL A 29 4.17 9.44 8.11
C VAL A 29 5.44 8.78 7.59
N TRP A 30 6.30 9.54 6.88
CA TRP A 30 7.54 9.00 6.36
C TRP A 30 8.49 8.54 7.49
N ASN A 31 8.71 9.37 8.51
CA ASN A 31 9.59 9.03 9.62
C ASN A 31 9.08 7.86 10.47
N ALA A 32 7.76 7.69 10.59
CA ALA A 32 7.18 6.58 11.32
C ALA A 32 7.30 5.24 10.57
N ASN A 33 7.25 5.28 9.24
CA ASN A 33 7.12 4.08 8.42
C ASN A 33 8.36 3.73 7.58
N TYR A 34 9.33 4.65 7.41
CA TYR A 34 10.57 4.32 6.73
C TYR A 34 11.48 3.49 7.64
N CYS A 35 11.84 2.30 7.21
CA CYS A 35 12.76 1.40 7.89
C CYS A 35 13.56 0.60 6.86
N ASP A 36 14.85 0.45 7.09
CA ASP A 36 15.72 -0.45 6.30
C ASP A 36 16.85 -0.94 7.22
N ASP A 37 16.50 -1.84 8.13
CA ASP A 37 17.41 -2.38 9.15
C ASP A 37 17.80 -3.85 8.92
N GLY A 38 17.33 -4.43 7.81
CA GLY A 38 17.57 -5.81 7.42
C GLY A 38 16.58 -6.82 8.03
N ALA A 39 15.89 -6.50 9.11
CA ALA A 39 14.78 -7.30 9.64
C ALA A 39 13.45 -6.86 9.04
N VAL A 40 13.28 -5.55 8.91
CA VAL A 40 12.15 -4.91 8.21
C VAL A 40 12.71 -4.00 7.12
N THR A 41 12.11 -4.06 5.96
CA THR A 41 12.31 -3.09 4.88
C THR A 41 10.99 -2.42 4.59
N SER A 42 10.89 -1.13 4.84
CA SER A 42 9.74 -0.29 4.53
C SER A 42 10.26 0.98 3.87
N ILE A 43 10.32 0.96 2.54
CA ILE A 43 10.87 2.06 1.74
C ILE A 43 9.72 2.79 1.07
N LEU A 44 9.50 4.04 1.51
CA LEU A 44 8.58 4.96 0.89
C LEU A 44 9.41 5.90 0.02
N ALA A 45 9.40 5.70 -1.30
CA ALA A 45 10.22 6.47 -2.21
C ALA A 45 9.36 7.29 -3.19
N ASN A 46 9.73 8.55 -3.35
CA ASN A 46 9.08 9.48 -4.26
C ASN A 46 10.09 10.02 -5.26
N SER A 47 9.67 10.23 -6.51
CA SER A 47 10.50 10.85 -7.52
C SER A 47 9.71 11.75 -8.47
N LEU A 48 10.42 12.76 -8.99
CA LEU A 48 9.96 13.66 -10.02
C LEU A 48 10.81 13.47 -11.26
N TRP A 49 10.14 13.33 -12.40
CA TRP A 49 10.73 13.21 -13.71
C TRP A 49 10.38 14.46 -14.51
N LEU A 50 11.38 15.26 -14.82
CA LEU A 50 11.25 16.63 -15.28
C LEU A 50 11.78 16.77 -16.71
N SER A 51 11.00 17.43 -17.56
CA SER A 51 11.42 17.74 -18.92
C SER A 51 12.65 18.69 -18.91
N ASP A 52 13.59 18.44 -19.80
CA ASP A 52 14.72 19.34 -20.04
C ASP A 52 14.37 20.54 -20.91
N LYS A 53 13.17 20.56 -21.51
CA LYS A 53 12.68 21.63 -22.37
C LYS A 53 12.30 22.91 -21.63
N ILE A 54 11.99 22.79 -20.33
CA ILE A 54 11.57 23.93 -19.49
C ILE A 54 12.46 24.09 -18.26
N SER A 55 12.32 25.21 -17.57
CA SER A 55 13.05 25.49 -16.33
C SER A 55 12.16 25.30 -15.11
N PHE A 56 12.71 24.64 -14.10
CA PHE A 56 12.05 24.44 -12.81
C PHE A 56 12.74 25.26 -11.71
N LYS A 57 11.95 25.77 -10.77
CA LYS A 57 12.42 26.59 -9.66
C LYS A 57 13.13 25.72 -8.63
N GLN A 58 14.36 26.07 -8.30
CA GLN A 58 15.19 25.30 -7.36
C GLN A 58 14.52 25.21 -5.98
N GLU A 59 13.85 26.27 -5.51
CA GLU A 59 13.15 26.29 -4.23
C GLU A 59 12.06 25.20 -4.13
N ALA A 60 11.36 24.92 -5.24
CA ALA A 60 10.37 23.85 -5.28
C ALA A 60 11.02 22.47 -5.18
N MET A 61 12.15 22.27 -5.89
CA MET A 61 12.92 21.01 -5.82
C MET A 61 13.46 20.77 -4.41
N ASP A 62 14.01 21.81 -3.78
CA ASP A 62 14.53 21.74 -2.42
C ASP A 62 13.42 21.44 -1.40
N ALA A 63 12.23 22.01 -1.58
CA ALA A 63 11.08 21.73 -0.73
C ALA A 63 10.59 20.27 -0.88
N LEU A 64 10.54 19.75 -2.11
CA LEU A 64 10.14 18.36 -2.36
C LEU A 64 11.15 17.36 -1.80
N ALA A 65 12.44 17.62 -1.97
CA ALA A 65 13.48 16.80 -1.37
C ALA A 65 13.44 16.82 0.16
N ARG A 66 13.19 18.00 0.74
CA ARG A 66 13.23 18.20 2.20
C ARG A 66 12.00 17.63 2.93
N TYR A 67 10.80 17.83 2.38
CA TYR A 67 9.56 17.52 3.09
C TYR A 67 8.91 16.22 2.65
N TYR A 68 9.19 15.79 1.40
CA TYR A 68 8.61 14.58 0.82
C TYR A 68 9.65 13.54 0.42
N TYR A 69 10.94 13.80 0.75
CA TYR A 69 12.08 12.90 0.47
C TYR A 69 12.15 12.49 -1.01
N ALA A 70 11.69 13.39 -1.91
CA ALA A 70 11.59 13.09 -3.32
C ALA A 70 12.92 13.30 -4.04
N SER A 71 13.29 12.34 -4.87
CA SER A 71 14.40 12.47 -5.82
C SER A 71 13.93 13.17 -7.09
N SER A 72 14.75 14.02 -7.69
CA SER A 72 14.41 14.72 -8.93
C SER A 72 15.38 14.33 -10.06
N PHE A 73 14.80 13.96 -11.20
CA PHE A 73 15.55 13.61 -12.41
C PHE A 73 15.12 14.53 -13.55
N ARG A 74 16.06 14.90 -14.41
CA ARG A 74 15.80 15.77 -15.55
C ARG A 74 16.34 15.17 -16.83
N GLY A 75 15.53 15.15 -17.90
CA GLY A 75 15.94 14.56 -19.17
C GLY A 75 14.92 14.76 -20.28
N GLU A 76 15.23 14.17 -21.44
CA GLU A 76 14.37 14.20 -22.61
C GLU A 76 13.20 13.22 -22.42
N MET A 77 11.98 13.77 -22.23
CA MET A 77 10.77 12.99 -22.07
C MET A 77 10.48 12.13 -23.30
N GLY A 78 10.04 10.89 -23.08
CA GLY A 78 9.75 9.92 -24.14
C GLY A 78 10.99 9.42 -24.89
N SER A 79 12.19 9.69 -24.39
CA SER A 79 13.39 9.02 -24.88
C SER A 79 13.55 7.65 -24.21
N ALA A 80 13.98 6.66 -24.97
CA ALA A 80 14.21 5.31 -24.43
C ALA A 80 15.21 5.28 -23.25
N ALA A 81 16.15 6.21 -23.20
CA ALA A 81 17.11 6.32 -22.12
C ALA A 81 16.48 6.85 -20.82
N PHE A 82 15.58 7.83 -20.94
CA PHE A 82 14.92 8.41 -19.77
C PHE A 82 13.79 7.52 -19.23
N ASP A 83 13.05 6.86 -20.14
CA ASP A 83 12.08 5.81 -19.77
C ASP A 83 12.77 4.66 -19.01
N LYS A 84 13.92 4.21 -19.53
CA LYS A 84 14.72 3.19 -18.85
C LYS A 84 15.21 3.65 -17.47
N ALA A 85 15.60 4.89 -17.31
CA ALA A 85 16.02 5.43 -16.02
C ALA A 85 14.87 5.40 -14.99
N LEU A 86 13.63 5.71 -15.41
CA LEU A 86 12.43 5.57 -14.58
C LEU A 86 12.18 4.10 -14.17
N GLN A 87 12.23 3.20 -15.15
CA GLN A 87 12.06 1.76 -14.92
C GLN A 87 13.12 1.23 -13.94
N ASP A 88 14.40 1.59 -14.13
CA ASP A 88 15.50 1.18 -13.28
C ASP A 88 15.36 1.77 -11.85
N TRP A 89 14.86 2.99 -11.72
CA TRP A 89 14.59 3.61 -10.41
C TRP A 89 13.49 2.86 -9.66
N ILE A 90 12.37 2.53 -10.33
CA ILE A 90 11.27 1.75 -9.72
C ILE A 90 11.79 0.36 -9.30
N ASP A 91 12.53 -0.33 -10.18
CA ASP A 91 13.13 -1.63 -9.91
C ASP A 91 14.02 -1.57 -8.66
N GLN A 92 14.89 -0.57 -8.57
CA GLN A 92 15.79 -0.37 -7.44
C GLN A 92 15.04 -0.06 -6.14
N GLN A 93 14.06 0.86 -6.17
CA GLN A 93 13.32 1.25 -4.97
C GLN A 93 12.40 0.16 -4.42
N THR A 94 12.07 -0.83 -5.23
CA THR A 94 11.20 -1.95 -4.87
C THR A 94 11.93 -3.29 -4.72
N GLY A 95 13.27 -3.25 -4.67
CA GLY A 95 14.07 -4.48 -4.54
C GLY A 95 13.84 -5.52 -5.64
N GLY A 96 13.47 -5.06 -6.85
CA GLY A 96 13.16 -5.93 -7.99
C GLY A 96 11.72 -6.40 -8.08
N LEU A 97 10.88 -6.14 -7.09
CA LEU A 97 9.51 -6.65 -7.04
C LEU A 97 8.62 -6.11 -8.18
N LEU A 98 8.79 -4.86 -8.58
CA LEU A 98 8.00 -4.23 -9.63
C LEU A 98 8.69 -4.19 -10.99
N LYS A 99 9.71 -5.00 -11.22
CA LYS A 99 10.48 -5.02 -12.48
C LYS A 99 9.61 -5.29 -13.70
N GLU A 100 8.69 -6.23 -13.63
CA GLU A 100 7.80 -6.58 -14.73
C GLU A 100 6.79 -5.44 -14.99
N GLN A 101 6.16 -4.92 -13.95
CA GLN A 101 5.21 -3.81 -14.02
C GLN A 101 5.86 -2.54 -14.54
N ALA A 102 7.11 -2.26 -14.14
CA ALA A 102 7.87 -1.11 -14.60
C ALA A 102 8.33 -1.23 -16.06
N SER A 103 8.56 -2.44 -16.57
CA SER A 103 9.20 -2.67 -17.88
C SER A 103 8.46 -2.09 -19.08
N GLY A 104 7.15 -1.84 -18.96
CA GLY A 104 6.32 -1.23 -19.99
C GLY A 104 6.07 0.28 -19.83
N LEU A 105 6.58 0.89 -18.75
CA LEU A 105 6.34 2.31 -18.48
C LEU A 105 7.12 3.18 -19.46
N THR A 106 6.39 4.09 -20.11
CA THR A 106 6.96 5.11 -20.99
C THR A 106 6.33 6.46 -20.69
N MET A 107 7.11 7.51 -20.84
CA MET A 107 6.63 8.88 -20.73
C MET A 107 6.32 9.44 -22.13
N ASP A 108 5.24 10.22 -22.25
CA ASP A 108 4.95 10.92 -23.50
C ASP A 108 5.99 12.03 -23.74
N LYS A 109 6.33 12.30 -25.00
CA LYS A 109 7.29 13.34 -25.38
C LYS A 109 6.85 14.76 -25.00
N GLU A 110 5.55 14.96 -24.87
CA GLU A 110 4.95 16.22 -24.46
C GLU A 110 4.78 16.34 -22.93
N THR A 111 5.11 15.29 -22.19
CA THR A 111 5.10 15.32 -20.72
C THR A 111 6.09 16.38 -20.22
N ILE A 112 5.62 17.25 -19.34
CA ILE A 112 6.45 18.26 -18.68
C ILE A 112 6.95 17.74 -17.34
N LEU A 113 6.07 17.04 -16.61
CA LEU A 113 6.32 16.49 -15.28
C LEU A 113 5.62 15.14 -15.16
N ALA A 114 6.34 14.13 -14.66
CA ALA A 114 5.76 12.89 -14.19
C ALA A 114 6.17 12.64 -12.73
N LEU A 115 5.26 12.02 -11.97
CA LEU A 115 5.49 11.61 -10.59
C LEU A 115 5.52 10.10 -10.53
N ALA A 116 6.49 9.55 -9.81
CA ALA A 116 6.51 8.14 -9.47
C ALA A 116 6.69 7.98 -7.95
N SER A 117 5.80 7.21 -7.35
CA SER A 117 5.85 6.85 -5.94
C SER A 117 5.83 5.35 -5.81
N THR A 118 6.65 4.82 -4.93
CA THR A 118 6.71 3.38 -4.65
C THR A 118 6.70 3.14 -3.15
N ILE A 119 6.03 2.06 -2.74
CA ILE A 119 6.16 1.51 -1.39
C ILE A 119 6.70 0.10 -1.54
N TYR A 120 7.86 -0.15 -0.96
CA TYR A 120 8.43 -1.47 -0.81
C TYR A 120 8.38 -1.86 0.65
N PHE A 121 7.66 -2.92 0.95
CA PHE A 121 7.49 -3.42 2.31
C PHE A 121 7.87 -4.89 2.39
N ARG A 122 8.66 -5.21 3.41
CA ARG A 122 9.08 -6.55 3.74
C ARG A 122 9.19 -6.68 5.23
N ALA A 123 8.46 -7.60 5.82
CA ALA A 123 8.53 -7.91 7.24
C ALA A 123 8.18 -9.38 7.47
N LYS A 124 8.79 -9.99 8.47
CA LYS A 124 8.45 -11.35 8.88
C LYS A 124 7.21 -11.39 9.74
N TRP A 125 6.58 -12.55 9.75
CA TRP A 125 5.57 -12.82 10.76
C TRP A 125 6.20 -12.87 12.16
N ASN A 126 5.58 -12.20 13.11
CA ASN A 126 5.85 -12.50 14.52
C ASN A 126 5.21 -13.86 14.83
N GLY A 127 6.01 -14.92 14.72
CA GLY A 127 5.56 -16.31 14.70
C GLY A 127 5.16 -16.75 13.29
N GLU A 128 6.16 -17.24 12.55
CA GLU A 128 6.05 -17.78 11.18
C GLU A 128 5.05 -18.94 11.10
N PHE A 129 4.52 -19.19 9.92
CA PHE A 129 3.81 -20.44 9.64
C PHE A 129 4.84 -21.55 9.45
N SER A 130 4.48 -22.77 9.84
CA SER A 130 5.32 -23.94 9.59
C SER A 130 5.01 -24.49 8.19
N GLU A 131 6.02 -24.66 7.34
CA GLU A 131 5.86 -25.32 6.05
C GLU A 131 5.22 -26.71 6.16
N ALA A 132 5.45 -27.42 7.26
CA ALA A 132 4.82 -28.72 7.51
C ALA A 132 3.28 -28.63 7.68
N ASN A 133 2.75 -27.45 7.97
CA ASN A 133 1.31 -27.17 8.09
C ASN A 133 0.75 -26.47 6.84
N THR A 134 1.54 -26.31 5.79
CA THR A 134 1.09 -25.81 4.49
C THR A 134 0.68 -27.00 3.63
N ALA A 135 -0.52 -26.92 3.07
CA ALA A 135 -1.04 -27.97 2.20
C ALA A 135 -2.02 -27.38 1.18
N PRO A 136 -2.13 -28.01 -0.02
CA PRO A 136 -3.13 -27.63 -1.00
C PRO A 136 -4.55 -27.74 -0.45
N ASP A 137 -5.38 -26.73 -0.75
CA ASP A 137 -6.80 -26.72 -0.44
C ASP A 137 -7.56 -25.89 -1.50
N THR A 138 -8.90 -25.89 -1.44
CA THR A 138 -9.75 -25.19 -2.40
C THR A 138 -10.00 -23.75 -1.97
N PHE A 139 -9.74 -22.83 -2.88
CA PHE A 139 -10.18 -21.44 -2.80
C PHE A 139 -11.34 -21.21 -3.77
N HIS A 140 -12.44 -20.68 -3.27
CA HIS A 140 -13.67 -20.40 -4.02
C HIS A 140 -13.60 -18.99 -4.61
N ALA A 141 -12.91 -18.85 -5.76
CA ALA A 141 -12.83 -17.58 -6.45
C ALA A 141 -14.10 -17.31 -7.28
N ASP A 142 -14.35 -16.03 -7.61
CA ASP A 142 -15.50 -15.64 -8.45
C ASP A 142 -15.47 -16.30 -9.83
N SER A 143 -14.29 -16.62 -10.34
CA SER A 143 -14.08 -17.34 -11.59
C SER A 143 -14.30 -18.86 -11.51
N GLY A 144 -14.48 -19.41 -10.28
CA GLY A 144 -14.60 -20.82 -9.97
C GLY A 144 -13.52 -21.30 -8.99
N ASP A 145 -13.64 -22.54 -8.56
CA ASP A 145 -12.74 -23.15 -7.59
C ASP A 145 -11.31 -23.28 -8.12
N VAL A 146 -10.34 -22.85 -7.33
CA VAL A 146 -8.91 -23.01 -7.60
C VAL A 146 -8.22 -23.73 -6.45
N THR A 147 -7.20 -24.53 -6.76
CA THR A 147 -6.38 -25.18 -5.75
C THR A 147 -5.12 -24.34 -5.51
N CYS A 148 -4.86 -23.98 -4.28
CA CYS A 148 -3.66 -23.26 -3.86
C CYS A 148 -3.17 -23.73 -2.49
N ASP A 149 -1.94 -23.39 -2.11
CA ASP A 149 -1.38 -23.76 -0.83
C ASP A 149 -1.93 -22.86 0.29
N PHE A 150 -2.49 -23.50 1.32
CA PHE A 150 -2.95 -22.84 2.55
C PHE A 150 -1.95 -23.09 3.68
N MET A 151 -1.45 -22.02 4.24
CA MET A 151 -0.67 -21.98 5.46
C MET A 151 -1.62 -22.06 6.67
N ARG A 152 -1.33 -22.96 7.61
CA ARG A 152 -2.22 -23.16 8.77
C ARG A 152 -1.47 -22.94 10.08
N GLN A 153 -2.10 -22.20 10.97
CA GLN A 153 -1.59 -21.97 12.32
C GLN A 153 -2.73 -21.95 13.33
N ARG A 154 -2.54 -22.67 14.44
CA ARG A 154 -3.42 -22.62 15.60
C ARG A 154 -2.76 -21.81 16.71
N GLY A 155 -3.45 -20.81 17.23
CA GLY A 155 -2.92 -19.96 18.29
C GLY A 155 -3.99 -19.08 18.91
N THR A 156 -3.67 -18.46 20.03
CA THR A 156 -4.56 -17.47 20.64
C THR A 156 -4.44 -16.12 19.93
N ASN A 157 -5.58 -15.55 19.57
CA ASN A 157 -5.65 -14.25 18.91
C ASN A 157 -6.95 -13.52 19.29
N THR A 158 -7.03 -12.24 19.03
CA THR A 158 -8.28 -11.51 19.06
C THR A 158 -9.02 -11.74 17.75
N TYR A 159 -10.20 -12.29 17.82
CA TYR A 159 -11.14 -12.42 16.73
C TYR A 159 -12.14 -11.28 16.79
N TYR A 160 -12.33 -10.61 15.66
CA TYR A 160 -13.23 -9.47 15.50
C TYR A 160 -14.38 -9.83 14.59
N TRP A 161 -15.54 -9.21 14.79
CA TRP A 161 -16.69 -9.37 13.89
C TRP A 161 -17.58 -8.13 13.86
N SER A 162 -18.34 -8.03 12.81
CA SER A 162 -19.40 -7.05 12.57
C SER A 162 -20.59 -7.75 11.91
N ASP A 163 -21.54 -6.98 11.39
CA ASP A 163 -22.68 -7.51 10.59
C ASP A 163 -22.26 -7.84 9.15
N ARG A 164 -21.02 -7.58 8.74
CA ARG A 164 -20.58 -7.68 7.34
C ARG A 164 -19.30 -8.49 7.14
N PHE A 165 -18.50 -8.65 8.17
CA PHE A 165 -17.23 -9.36 8.09
C PHE A 165 -16.80 -9.93 9.44
N SER A 166 -15.92 -10.89 9.36
CA SER A 166 -15.05 -11.31 10.46
C SER A 166 -13.60 -10.99 10.16
N ALA A 167 -12.78 -10.77 11.19
CA ALA A 167 -11.39 -10.40 11.00
C ALA A 167 -10.44 -10.93 12.07
N VAL A 168 -9.19 -11.10 11.68
CA VAL A 168 -8.05 -11.29 12.59
C VAL A 168 -6.88 -10.43 12.12
N SER A 169 -5.98 -10.11 13.04
CA SER A 169 -4.69 -9.51 12.68
C SER A 169 -3.56 -10.49 12.96
N LYS A 170 -2.54 -10.51 12.10
CA LYS A 170 -1.29 -11.22 12.32
C LYS A 170 -0.15 -10.21 12.40
N ARG A 171 0.55 -10.20 13.53
CA ARG A 171 1.63 -9.24 13.78
C ARG A 171 2.84 -9.53 12.89
N LEU A 172 3.51 -8.47 12.49
CA LEU A 172 4.79 -8.47 11.79
C LEU A 172 5.92 -8.11 12.77
N GLU A 173 7.11 -8.68 12.57
CA GLU A 173 8.28 -8.38 13.40
C GLU A 173 8.73 -6.93 13.16
N GLY A 174 9.02 -6.21 14.24
CA GLY A 174 9.54 -4.83 14.17
C GLY A 174 8.65 -3.82 13.45
N SER A 175 7.42 -4.20 13.11
CA SER A 175 6.48 -3.42 12.31
C SER A 175 5.06 -3.56 12.86
N GLY A 176 4.06 -3.13 12.08
CA GLY A 176 2.64 -3.21 12.44
C GLY A 176 2.05 -4.62 12.35
N ALA A 177 0.99 -4.76 11.60
CA ALA A 177 0.28 -6.02 11.43
C ALA A 177 -0.33 -6.15 10.03
N MET A 178 -0.57 -7.39 9.62
CA MET A 178 -1.49 -7.67 8.52
C MET A 178 -2.86 -7.98 9.08
N TRP A 179 -3.83 -7.19 8.68
CA TRP A 179 -5.24 -7.39 8.92
C TRP A 179 -5.84 -8.23 7.81
N LEU A 180 -6.64 -9.21 8.18
CA LEU A 180 -7.32 -10.14 7.28
C LEU A 180 -8.81 -10.04 7.58
N LEU A 181 -9.59 -9.57 6.61
CA LEU A 181 -11.03 -9.40 6.74
C LEU A 181 -11.73 -10.35 5.77
N LEU A 182 -12.50 -11.27 6.30
CA LEU A 182 -13.30 -12.19 5.52
C LEU A 182 -14.74 -11.67 5.46
N PRO A 183 -15.23 -11.23 4.26
CA PRO A 183 -16.62 -10.81 4.12
C PRO A 183 -17.60 -11.91 4.50
N ASP A 184 -18.75 -11.57 5.07
CA ASP A 184 -19.83 -12.51 5.30
C ASP A 184 -20.43 -12.99 3.96
N GLU A 185 -21.15 -14.10 3.99
CA GLU A 185 -21.77 -14.64 2.78
C GLU A 185 -22.72 -13.62 2.14
N GLY A 186 -22.49 -13.36 0.85
CA GLY A 186 -23.27 -12.39 0.07
C GLY A 186 -22.78 -10.95 0.15
N VAL A 187 -21.69 -10.68 0.86
CA VAL A 187 -21.00 -9.37 0.88
C VAL A 187 -19.80 -9.43 -0.03
N ALA A 188 -19.73 -8.53 -1.02
CA ALA A 188 -18.55 -8.41 -1.88
C ALA A 188 -17.41 -7.69 -1.13
N PRO A 189 -16.15 -8.11 -1.30
CA PRO A 189 -15.03 -7.48 -0.63
C PRO A 189 -14.87 -5.99 -0.98
N GLU A 190 -15.25 -5.56 -2.18
CA GLU A 190 -15.26 -4.15 -2.59
C GLU A 190 -16.25 -3.31 -1.75
N GLU A 191 -17.37 -3.91 -1.36
CA GLU A 191 -18.34 -3.22 -0.52
C GLU A 191 -17.78 -2.92 0.86
N LEU A 192 -16.89 -3.77 1.39
CA LEU A 192 -16.21 -3.50 2.66
C LEU A 192 -15.29 -2.28 2.56
N LEU A 193 -14.55 -2.13 1.45
CA LEU A 193 -13.66 -0.99 1.26
C LEU A 193 -14.43 0.32 1.00
N ALA A 194 -15.66 0.24 0.50
CA ALA A 194 -16.55 1.40 0.34
C ALA A 194 -17.32 1.76 1.62
N ASP A 195 -17.29 0.90 2.64
CA ASP A 195 -18.06 1.03 3.86
C ASP A 195 -17.28 1.79 4.95
N LYS A 196 -17.81 2.92 5.42
CA LYS A 196 -17.14 3.74 6.43
C LYS A 196 -16.84 2.96 7.74
N PRO A 197 -17.77 2.17 8.34
CA PRO A 197 -17.47 1.35 9.50
C PRO A 197 -16.28 0.42 9.31
N THR A 198 -16.11 -0.20 8.14
CA THR A 198 -14.97 -1.04 7.83
C THR A 198 -13.67 -0.24 7.75
N MET A 199 -13.72 0.95 7.17
CA MET A 199 -12.54 1.83 7.14
C MET A 199 -12.18 2.34 8.55
N ASP A 200 -13.17 2.72 9.35
CA ASP A 200 -12.96 3.11 10.76
C ASP A 200 -12.37 1.94 11.58
N PHE A 201 -12.79 0.70 11.32
CA PHE A 201 -12.18 -0.50 11.91
C PHE A 201 -10.69 -0.64 11.58
N LEU A 202 -10.31 -0.51 10.31
CA LEU A 202 -8.91 -0.60 9.89
C LEU A 202 -8.06 0.54 10.45
N LEU A 203 -8.57 1.78 10.44
CA LEU A 203 -7.87 2.96 10.94
C LEU A 203 -7.75 2.99 12.47
N SER A 204 -8.70 2.41 13.19
CA SER A 204 -8.66 2.31 14.66
C SER A 204 -7.87 1.10 15.18
N GLY A 205 -7.35 0.24 14.30
CA GLY A 205 -6.70 -0.99 14.71
C GLY A 205 -7.65 -1.98 15.41
N GLY A 206 -8.91 -1.99 14.98
CA GLY A 206 -9.94 -2.93 15.46
C GLY A 206 -10.80 -2.43 16.61
N GLU A 207 -10.59 -1.22 17.14
CA GLU A 207 -11.34 -0.72 18.31
C GLU A 207 -12.83 -0.50 18.06
N SER A 208 -13.24 -0.33 16.79
CA SER A 208 -14.64 -0.04 16.43
C SER A 208 -15.51 -1.28 16.22
N ALA A 209 -14.98 -2.50 16.35
CA ALA A 209 -15.72 -3.75 16.16
C ALA A 209 -15.87 -4.54 17.47
N GLU A 210 -16.85 -5.45 17.49
CA GLU A 210 -16.94 -6.45 18.54
C GLU A 210 -15.76 -7.41 18.46
N SER A 211 -15.24 -7.84 19.59
CA SER A 211 -14.07 -8.71 19.60
C SER A 211 -14.03 -9.65 20.79
N LYS A 212 -13.34 -10.77 20.63
CA LYS A 212 -13.08 -11.73 21.68
C LYS A 212 -11.70 -12.37 21.52
N TYR A 213 -10.98 -12.49 22.64
CA TYR A 213 -9.71 -13.22 22.65
C TYR A 213 -10.00 -14.72 22.83
N LEU A 214 -9.62 -15.52 21.84
CA LEU A 214 -9.92 -16.95 21.79
C LEU A 214 -8.86 -17.73 21.00
N ILE A 215 -9.01 -19.05 20.85
CA ILE A 215 -8.16 -19.86 19.97
C ILE A 215 -8.66 -19.69 18.53
N VAL A 216 -7.78 -19.24 17.64
CA VAL A 216 -8.05 -19.11 16.20
C VAL A 216 -7.29 -20.19 15.45
N ASN A 217 -8.00 -20.99 14.66
CA ASN A 217 -7.43 -21.86 13.65
C ASN A 217 -7.38 -21.08 12.34
N LEU A 218 -6.28 -20.38 12.11
CA LEU A 218 -6.08 -19.57 10.91
C LEU A 218 -5.65 -20.46 9.74
N ALA A 219 -6.35 -20.34 8.60
CA ALA A 219 -5.93 -20.86 7.32
C ALA A 219 -5.87 -19.73 6.29
N LEU A 220 -4.66 -19.36 5.87
CA LEU A 220 -4.36 -18.27 4.95
C LEU A 220 -3.75 -18.84 3.67
N PRO A 221 -4.33 -18.59 2.48
CA PRO A 221 -3.69 -19.00 1.22
C PRO A 221 -2.41 -18.20 1.02
N LYS A 222 -1.39 -18.84 0.43
CA LYS A 222 -0.24 -18.13 -0.13
C LYS A 222 -0.73 -17.32 -1.32
N PHE A 223 -0.26 -16.09 -1.45
CA PHE A 223 -0.61 -15.27 -2.59
C PHE A 223 0.52 -14.30 -2.98
N ASP A 224 0.54 -13.96 -4.25
CA ASP A 224 1.40 -12.93 -4.82
C ASP A 224 0.56 -12.12 -5.80
N ILE A 225 0.19 -10.92 -5.41
CA ILE A 225 -0.69 -10.06 -6.19
C ILE A 225 0.01 -8.74 -6.50
N ALA A 226 -0.20 -8.27 -7.72
CA ALA A 226 0.29 -6.99 -8.18
C ALA A 226 -0.86 -6.16 -8.75
N SER A 227 -0.78 -4.86 -8.60
CA SER A 227 -1.68 -3.90 -9.22
C SER A 227 -0.90 -2.81 -9.95
N ASP A 228 -1.44 -2.34 -11.06
CA ASP A 228 -0.98 -1.17 -11.82
C ASP A 228 -2.21 -0.32 -12.12
N LEU A 229 -2.32 0.82 -11.46
CA LEU A 229 -3.48 1.68 -11.50
C LEU A 229 -3.13 3.03 -12.11
N ASP A 230 -3.99 3.53 -13.02
CA ASP A 230 -4.00 4.93 -13.39
C ASP A 230 -4.94 5.68 -12.44
N LEU A 231 -4.36 6.52 -11.60
CA LEU A 231 -5.11 7.25 -10.59
C LEU A 231 -5.78 8.52 -11.13
N ALA A 232 -5.52 8.93 -12.37
CA ALA A 232 -6.00 10.21 -12.89
C ALA A 232 -7.54 10.33 -12.82
N ASP A 233 -8.27 9.30 -13.28
CA ASP A 233 -9.74 9.32 -13.24
C ASP A 233 -10.29 9.18 -11.82
N SER A 234 -9.63 8.40 -10.97
CA SER A 234 -10.01 8.29 -9.56
C SER A 234 -9.81 9.62 -8.83
N LEU A 235 -8.69 10.30 -9.02
CA LEU A 235 -8.41 11.61 -8.43
C LEU A 235 -9.40 12.68 -8.92
N LYS A 236 -9.75 12.67 -10.21
CA LYS A 236 -10.78 13.55 -10.75
C LYS A 236 -12.15 13.30 -10.10
N SER A 237 -12.53 12.04 -9.90
CA SER A 237 -13.79 11.68 -9.23
C SER A 237 -13.83 12.11 -7.77
N LEU A 238 -12.66 12.21 -7.13
CA LEU A 238 -12.48 12.71 -5.76
C LEU A 238 -12.35 14.25 -5.69
N GLY A 239 -12.48 14.96 -6.83
CA GLY A 239 -12.50 16.43 -6.88
C GLY A 239 -11.16 17.08 -7.23
N ILE A 240 -10.11 16.32 -7.52
CA ILE A 240 -8.83 16.85 -8.04
C ILE A 240 -8.92 16.87 -9.57
N THR A 241 -9.32 17.98 -10.15
CA THR A 241 -9.53 18.14 -11.60
C THR A 241 -8.51 19.05 -12.26
N ASP A 242 -8.21 20.17 -11.62
CA ASP A 242 -7.47 21.28 -12.23
C ASP A 242 -6.03 20.93 -12.59
N VAL A 243 -5.36 20.11 -11.76
CA VAL A 243 -3.98 19.68 -12.05
C VAL A 243 -3.86 18.87 -13.34
N PHE A 244 -4.97 18.28 -13.83
CA PHE A 244 -5.01 17.48 -15.06
C PHE A 244 -5.49 18.29 -16.29
N ASP A 245 -5.92 19.55 -16.11
CA ASP A 245 -6.41 20.39 -17.20
C ASP A 245 -5.38 21.49 -17.53
N PRO A 246 -4.75 21.45 -18.73
CA PRO A 246 -3.74 22.44 -19.11
C PRO A 246 -4.29 23.88 -19.21
N ALA A 247 -5.63 24.07 -19.23
CA ALA A 247 -6.22 25.41 -19.32
C ALA A 247 -6.34 26.12 -17.96
N VAL A 248 -6.34 25.37 -16.85
CA VAL A 248 -6.60 25.92 -15.51
C VAL A 248 -5.56 25.48 -14.47
N SER A 249 -4.71 24.49 -14.79
CA SER A 249 -3.68 23.99 -13.87
C SER A 249 -2.71 25.10 -13.46
N ASP A 250 -2.39 25.15 -12.18
CA ASP A 250 -1.44 26.12 -11.63
C ASP A 250 -0.25 25.40 -10.95
N PHE A 251 0.86 25.31 -11.72
CA PHE A 251 2.14 24.83 -11.24
C PHE A 251 3.16 25.98 -11.09
N SER A 252 2.69 27.21 -10.94
CA SER A 252 3.52 28.41 -10.80
C SER A 252 4.56 28.35 -9.68
N PRO A 253 4.39 27.62 -8.56
CA PRO A 253 5.47 27.42 -7.60
C PRO A 253 6.65 26.58 -8.13
N MET A 254 6.43 25.76 -9.16
CA MET A 254 7.48 24.89 -9.73
C MET A 254 8.14 25.46 -10.97
N THR A 255 7.38 26.15 -11.81
CA THR A 255 7.86 26.63 -13.11
C THR A 255 7.11 27.90 -13.51
N ASP A 256 7.74 28.72 -14.36
CA ASP A 256 7.08 29.85 -15.00
C ASP A 256 6.38 29.47 -16.32
N ASP A 257 6.44 28.20 -16.72
CA ASP A 257 5.72 27.68 -17.87
C ASP A 257 4.25 27.44 -17.49
N THR A 258 3.37 28.24 -18.10
CA THR A 258 1.93 28.23 -17.80
C THR A 258 1.17 27.07 -18.44
N ALA A 259 1.83 26.25 -19.27
CA ALA A 259 1.24 25.06 -19.87
C ALA A 259 1.55 23.77 -19.08
N ALA A 260 2.16 23.89 -17.90
CA ALA A 260 2.48 22.73 -17.07
C ALA A 260 1.20 22.13 -16.44
N TYR A 261 0.98 20.85 -16.67
CA TYR A 261 -0.12 20.08 -16.08
C TYR A 261 0.35 18.64 -15.84
N LEU A 262 -0.38 17.91 -14.97
CA LEU A 262 -0.11 16.50 -14.71
C LEU A 262 -0.81 15.64 -15.76
N SER A 263 -0.04 14.96 -16.61
CA SER A 263 -0.60 14.14 -17.70
C SER A 263 -0.93 12.71 -17.27
N GLN A 264 -0.25 12.19 -16.25
CA GLN A 264 -0.41 10.82 -15.76
C GLN A 264 -0.19 10.76 -14.25
N ALA A 265 -0.93 9.89 -13.59
CA ALA A 265 -0.76 9.56 -12.17
C ALA A 265 -0.77 8.04 -12.02
N LYS A 266 0.39 7.42 -12.06
CA LYS A 266 0.55 5.96 -11.98
C LYS A 266 0.87 5.50 -10.57
N HIS A 267 0.23 4.41 -10.16
CA HIS A 267 0.51 3.72 -8.92
C HIS A 267 0.64 2.23 -9.17
N ALA A 268 1.75 1.65 -8.78
CA ALA A 268 1.96 0.22 -8.84
C ALA A 268 2.32 -0.32 -7.45
N ALA A 269 1.74 -1.45 -7.09
CA ALA A 269 2.01 -2.14 -5.85
C ALA A 269 2.08 -3.65 -6.06
N ARG A 270 2.86 -4.35 -5.25
CA ARG A 270 2.90 -5.81 -5.20
C ARG A 270 3.02 -6.26 -3.75
N VAL A 271 2.24 -7.26 -3.39
CA VAL A 271 2.25 -7.91 -2.08
C VAL A 271 2.34 -9.41 -2.28
N ALA A 272 3.41 -10.01 -1.78
CA ALA A 272 3.60 -11.45 -1.74
C ALA A 272 3.59 -11.93 -0.28
N VAL A 273 2.89 -13.02 -0.02
CA VAL A 273 2.67 -13.58 1.33
C VAL A 273 2.98 -15.07 1.31
N ASP A 274 3.89 -15.48 2.19
CA ASP A 274 4.31 -16.85 2.38
C ASP A 274 4.46 -17.21 3.87
N GLU A 275 5.03 -18.38 4.17
CA GLU A 275 5.19 -18.88 5.54
C GLU A 275 6.07 -17.98 6.41
N GLU A 276 7.07 -17.33 5.83
CA GLU A 276 8.03 -16.52 6.57
C GLU A 276 7.48 -15.12 6.87
N GLY A 277 6.67 -14.57 5.95
CA GLY A 277 6.16 -13.21 6.12
C GLY A 277 5.57 -12.60 4.87
N VAL A 278 5.67 -11.28 4.86
CA VAL A 278 5.45 -10.46 3.68
C VAL A 278 6.82 -10.23 3.06
N THR A 279 7.16 -10.98 2.02
CA THR A 279 8.45 -11.06 1.31
C THR A 279 9.69 -11.21 2.21
N ALA A 280 10.25 -12.39 2.34
CA ALA A 280 11.09 -12.79 3.46
C ALA A 280 12.57 -13.14 3.19
N ALA A 281 13.41 -13.07 4.22
CA ALA A 281 14.43 -14.04 4.68
C ALA A 281 15.06 -13.68 6.03
N ALA A 282 15.21 -14.68 6.90
CA ALA A 282 16.03 -14.89 8.12
C ALA A 282 15.30 -14.81 9.48
N TYR A 283 15.69 -15.71 10.39
CA TYR A 283 15.04 -16.32 11.53
C TYR A 283 15.34 -15.66 12.89
N THR A 284 14.33 -15.43 13.75
CA THR A 284 14.50 -15.29 15.21
C THR A 284 13.21 -15.67 15.95
N VAL A 285 13.30 -16.59 16.94
CA VAL A 285 12.18 -16.97 17.82
C VAL A 285 12.23 -16.20 19.11
N MET A 286 11.14 -15.52 19.47
CA MET A 286 10.89 -15.04 20.83
C MET A 286 9.64 -15.70 21.41
N MET A 287 9.78 -16.46 22.50
CA MET A 287 8.67 -16.97 23.27
C MET A 287 8.30 -15.99 24.39
N MET A 288 7.05 -15.51 24.40
CA MET A 288 6.48 -14.83 25.57
C MET A 288 5.63 -15.83 26.37
N CYS A 289 5.99 -16.06 27.63
CA CYS A 289 5.20 -16.84 28.56
C CYS A 289 4.29 -15.90 29.37
N GLY A 290 2.98 -15.99 29.16
CA GLY A 290 1.96 -15.38 30.01
C GLY A 290 1.40 -16.39 31.02
N THR A 291 1.02 -15.93 32.24
CA THR A 291 0.48 -16.77 33.34
C THR A 291 -1.04 -16.90 33.33
N ALA A 292 -1.73 -16.39 32.32
CA ALA A 292 -3.18 -16.57 32.17
C ALA A 292 -3.50 -17.94 31.53
N ALA A 293 -4.56 -18.61 32.02
CA ALA A 293 -5.04 -19.82 31.36
C ALA A 293 -5.45 -19.48 29.91
N PRO A 294 -5.11 -20.34 28.92
CA PRO A 294 -5.57 -20.13 27.56
C PRO A 294 -7.10 -20.12 27.47
N PRO A 295 -7.69 -19.39 26.53
CA PRO A 295 -9.14 -19.44 26.33
C PRO A 295 -9.58 -20.85 25.95
N GLU A 296 -10.80 -21.22 26.35
CA GLU A 296 -11.39 -22.53 26.00
C GLU A 296 -12.15 -22.51 24.68
N GLU A 297 -12.59 -21.31 24.25
CA GLU A 297 -13.33 -21.16 23.00
C GLU A 297 -12.41 -21.09 21.79
N GLU A 298 -12.88 -21.67 20.70
CA GLU A 298 -12.11 -21.85 19.46
C GLU A 298 -12.97 -21.48 18.26
N VAL A 299 -12.34 -20.89 17.25
CA VAL A 299 -12.95 -20.55 15.95
C VAL A 299 -12.05 -20.94 14.80
N ASP A 300 -12.65 -21.45 13.72
CA ASP A 300 -11.99 -21.64 12.44
C ASP A 300 -12.10 -20.35 11.63
N PHE A 301 -10.97 -19.78 11.23
CA PHE A 301 -10.89 -18.61 10.38
C PHE A 301 -10.15 -18.96 9.08
N VAL A 302 -10.95 -19.37 8.08
CA VAL A 302 -10.46 -19.93 6.82
C VAL A 302 -10.73 -18.95 5.69
N LEU A 303 -9.66 -18.38 5.13
CA LEU A 303 -9.71 -17.39 4.03
C LEU A 303 -9.79 -18.11 2.67
N ASN A 304 -10.84 -18.88 2.47
CA ASN A 304 -11.03 -19.73 1.27
C ASN A 304 -11.93 -19.13 0.20
N ARG A 305 -12.21 -17.84 0.27
CA ARG A 305 -12.96 -17.05 -0.72
C ARG A 305 -12.43 -15.64 -0.76
N PRO A 306 -12.84 -14.77 -1.71
CA PRO A 306 -12.32 -13.40 -1.81
C PRO A 306 -12.35 -12.66 -0.48
N PHE A 307 -11.22 -12.06 -0.11
CA PHE A 307 -11.05 -11.38 1.17
C PHE A 307 -10.24 -10.09 1.03
N VAL A 308 -10.43 -9.19 2.00
CA VAL A 308 -9.68 -7.94 2.11
C VAL A 308 -8.48 -8.16 3.02
N PHE A 309 -7.35 -7.58 2.66
CA PHE A 309 -6.21 -7.44 3.57
C PHE A 309 -5.78 -5.98 3.69
N ALA A 310 -5.20 -5.63 4.83
CA ALA A 310 -4.48 -4.38 5.02
C ALA A 310 -3.18 -4.64 5.77
N ILE A 311 -2.09 -4.00 5.34
CA ILE A 311 -0.81 -4.02 6.03
C ILE A 311 -0.64 -2.65 6.68
N THR A 312 -0.52 -2.62 8.00
CA THR A 312 -0.31 -1.38 8.76
C THR A 312 1.16 -1.23 9.15
N GLY A 313 1.61 0.02 9.17
CA GLY A 313 2.92 0.38 9.68
C GLY A 313 2.99 0.38 11.21
N THR A 314 4.11 0.88 11.73
CA THR A 314 4.34 0.99 13.18
C THR A 314 3.44 2.01 13.88
N ASP A 315 2.94 3.00 13.14
CA ASP A 315 1.98 4.01 13.59
C ASP A 315 0.51 3.56 13.49
N GLY A 316 0.28 2.33 12.95
CA GLY A 316 -1.05 1.78 12.73
C GLY A 316 -1.73 2.23 11.44
N LEU A 317 -1.13 3.14 10.66
CA LEU A 317 -1.69 3.56 9.39
C LEU A 317 -1.57 2.45 8.33
N PRO A 318 -2.61 2.22 7.51
CA PRO A 318 -2.54 1.30 6.40
C PRO A 318 -1.54 1.78 5.33
N LEU A 319 -0.51 0.98 5.09
CA LEU A 319 0.46 1.17 4.00
C LEU A 319 -0.02 0.48 2.71
N PHE A 320 -0.68 -0.66 2.86
CA PHE A 320 -1.29 -1.40 1.76
C PHE A 320 -2.69 -1.82 2.15
N VAL A 321 -3.58 -1.71 1.19
CA VAL A 321 -4.95 -2.27 1.26
C VAL A 321 -5.21 -2.95 -0.07
N GLY A 322 -5.75 -4.16 -0.03
CA GLY A 322 -6.03 -4.91 -1.24
C GLY A 322 -7.08 -6.00 -1.05
N ILE A 323 -7.52 -6.54 -2.16
CA ILE A 323 -8.44 -7.66 -2.23
C ILE A 323 -7.74 -8.83 -2.92
N VAL A 324 -7.81 -10.00 -2.30
CA VAL A 324 -7.40 -11.25 -2.93
C VAL A 324 -8.64 -11.91 -3.53
N HIS A 325 -8.87 -11.69 -4.83
CA HIS A 325 -9.96 -12.36 -5.57
C HIS A 325 -9.62 -13.80 -5.90
N GLN A 326 -8.34 -14.04 -6.19
CA GLN A 326 -7.81 -15.35 -6.50
C GLN A 326 -6.32 -15.39 -6.14
N PRO A 327 -5.91 -16.26 -5.20
CA PRO A 327 -4.49 -16.51 -4.96
C PRO A 327 -3.88 -17.13 -6.22
N GLN A 328 -2.66 -16.73 -6.55
CA GLN A 328 -1.91 -17.41 -7.61
C GLN A 328 -1.33 -18.71 -7.06
N PRO A 329 -1.30 -19.78 -7.86
CA PRO A 329 -0.76 -21.07 -7.44
C PRO A 329 0.77 -21.03 -7.26
#